data_6b6aa863463a4f559f80f36ad6283037
#
_entry.id   6b6aa863463a4f559f80f36ad6283037
#
_cell.length_a   1.000
_cell.length_b   1.000
_cell.length_c   1.000
_cell.angle_alpha   90.00
_cell.angle_beta   90.00
_cell.angle_gamma   90.00
#
_symmetry.space_group_name_H-M   'P 1'
#
loop_
_entity.id
_entity.type
_entity.pdbx_description
1 polymer ?
#
loop_
_entity_poly.entity_id
_entity_poly.type
_entity_poly.pdbx_seq_one_letter_code
_entity_poly.pdbx_strand_id
1 'polypeptide(L)'
;KAEVADVFESITLNSKRIQSRKLFNYNIVLIGFMGAGKSTISEFLKNSFAMEVIEMDQIIAEREGMTISDIFEVYGEQYFRNLETNLLIEMQSKTNVVISCGGGTPMRECNVVEMKKNGRVVLLTAKPETILDRVKDSHDRPLIENNKTVPFIADLMEKRREKYETAADIIIETDGKDELQICEELILRLRQMDSE
;
A
#
# COMPACT_ATOMS: atom_id res chain seq x y z
N LYS A 1 7.04 -13.16 -36.25
CA LYS A 1 6.29 -12.02 -35.70
C LYS A 1 6.20 -12.06 -34.18
N ALA A 2 6.01 -13.24 -33.55
CA ALA A 2 5.98 -13.38 -32.10
C ALA A 2 7.34 -13.00 -31.47
N GLU A 3 8.45 -13.54 -31.95
CA GLU A 3 9.81 -13.25 -31.44
C GLU A 3 10.15 -11.75 -31.46
N VAL A 4 9.68 -11.00 -32.45
CA VAL A 4 9.93 -9.55 -32.54
C VAL A 4 9.09 -8.81 -31.48
N ALA A 5 7.86 -9.22 -31.24
CA ALA A 5 7.01 -8.65 -30.19
C ALA A 5 7.62 -8.89 -28.80
N ASP A 6 8.10 -10.10 -28.53
CA ASP A 6 8.75 -10.46 -27.26
C ASP A 6 10.02 -9.64 -27.00
N VAL A 7 10.81 -9.35 -28.05
CA VAL A 7 11.98 -8.46 -27.93
C VAL A 7 11.58 -7.02 -27.61
N PHE A 8 10.56 -6.47 -28.29
CA PHE A 8 10.08 -5.11 -28.01
C PHE A 8 9.51 -4.98 -26.60
N GLU A 9 8.74 -5.97 -26.15
CA GLU A 9 8.20 -6.00 -24.79
C GLU A 9 9.33 -6.04 -23.74
N SER A 10 10.35 -6.87 -23.95
CA SER A 10 11.53 -6.94 -23.09
C SER A 10 12.30 -5.62 -23.02
N ILE A 11 12.50 -4.94 -24.15
CA ILE A 11 13.16 -3.62 -24.21
C ILE A 11 12.34 -2.58 -23.45
N THR A 12 11.03 -2.56 -23.66
CA THR A 12 10.12 -1.62 -22.98
C THR A 12 10.12 -1.83 -21.47
N LEU A 13 10.06 -3.08 -21.03
CA LEU A 13 10.09 -3.44 -19.61
C LEU A 13 11.43 -3.04 -18.96
N ASN A 14 12.55 -3.30 -19.62
CA ASN A 14 13.87 -2.90 -19.12
C ASN A 14 14.01 -1.38 -19.05
N SER A 15 13.49 -0.64 -20.05
CA SER A 15 13.51 0.82 -20.05
C SER A 15 12.70 1.39 -18.87
N LYS A 16 11.51 0.86 -18.61
CA LYS A 16 10.67 1.23 -17.44
C LYS A 16 11.42 0.98 -16.12
N ARG A 17 12.06 -0.17 -15.96
CA ARG A 17 12.85 -0.50 -14.75
C ARG A 17 14.04 0.45 -14.54
N ILE A 18 14.75 0.82 -15.59
CA ILE A 18 15.86 1.77 -15.51
C ILE A 18 15.35 3.16 -15.11
N GLN A 19 14.25 3.61 -15.69
CA GLN A 19 13.62 4.88 -15.35
C GLN A 19 13.14 4.89 -13.90
N SER A 20 12.45 3.85 -13.46
CA SER A 20 11.97 3.70 -12.09
C SER A 20 13.11 3.78 -11.08
N ARG A 21 14.20 3.04 -11.29
CA ARG A 21 15.38 3.08 -10.40
C ARG A 21 16.10 4.43 -10.34
N LYS A 22 16.01 5.21 -11.42
CA LYS A 22 16.55 6.57 -11.44
C LYS A 22 15.66 7.57 -10.69
N LEU A 23 14.34 7.33 -10.69
CA LEU A 23 13.37 8.16 -10.00
C LEU A 23 13.29 7.84 -8.51
N PHE A 24 13.36 6.54 -8.16
CA PHE A 24 13.14 6.06 -6.80
C PHE A 24 14.27 5.11 -6.39
N ASN A 25 15.24 5.60 -5.62
CA ASN A 25 16.29 4.80 -5.01
C ASN A 25 15.89 4.25 -3.62
N TYR A 26 14.61 4.33 -3.28
CA TYR A 26 13.96 3.89 -2.06
C TYR A 26 12.67 3.11 -2.38
N ASN A 27 12.04 2.56 -1.37
CA ASN A 27 10.74 1.90 -1.50
C ASN A 27 9.59 2.92 -1.37
N ILE A 28 8.50 2.71 -2.11
CA ILE A 28 7.25 3.46 -1.93
C ILE A 28 6.36 2.64 -1.02
N VAL A 29 6.09 3.14 0.19
CA VAL A 29 5.28 2.43 1.18
C VAL A 29 3.89 3.06 1.21
N LEU A 30 2.88 2.34 0.71
CA LEU A 30 1.50 2.80 0.68
C LEU A 30 0.78 2.40 1.97
N ILE A 31 0.30 3.39 2.71
CA ILE A 31 -0.54 3.20 3.89
C ILE A 31 -1.90 3.88 3.70
N GLY A 32 -2.85 3.56 4.55
CA GLY A 32 -4.18 4.15 4.53
C GLY A 32 -5.27 3.15 4.90
N PHE A 33 -6.46 3.66 5.11
CA PHE A 33 -7.61 2.85 5.47
C PHE A 33 -7.95 1.84 4.36
N MET A 34 -8.69 0.77 4.71
CA MET A 34 -9.23 -0.15 3.69
C MET A 34 -10.09 0.64 2.68
N GLY A 35 -10.03 0.29 1.41
CA GLY A 35 -10.74 1.03 0.36
C GLY A 35 -10.13 2.39 -0.04
N ALA A 36 -9.01 2.83 0.57
CA ALA A 36 -8.34 4.07 0.19
C ALA A 36 -7.64 4.03 -1.19
N GLY A 37 -7.53 2.85 -1.82
CA GLY A 37 -6.98 2.70 -3.18
C GLY A 37 -5.55 2.18 -3.24
N LYS A 38 -4.98 1.67 -2.15
CA LYS A 38 -3.58 1.19 -2.11
C LYS A 38 -3.25 0.16 -3.20
N SER A 39 -4.02 -0.91 -3.31
CA SER A 39 -3.78 -1.97 -4.30
C SER A 39 -3.97 -1.49 -5.74
N THR A 40 -4.90 -0.56 -5.97
CA THR A 40 -5.10 0.08 -7.29
C THR A 40 -3.86 0.88 -7.69
N ILE A 41 -3.34 1.69 -6.78
CA ILE A 41 -2.16 2.52 -7.03
C ILE A 41 -0.88 1.69 -7.12
N SER A 42 -0.73 0.63 -6.31
CA SER A 42 0.41 -0.29 -6.43
C SER A 42 0.43 -1.00 -7.79
N GLU A 43 -0.72 -1.46 -8.27
CA GLU A 43 -0.83 -2.08 -9.60
C GLU A 43 -0.55 -1.07 -10.73
N PHE A 44 -1.01 0.17 -10.60
CA PHE A 44 -0.69 1.23 -11.57
C PHE A 44 0.83 1.50 -11.64
N LEU A 45 1.49 1.61 -10.49
CA LEU A 45 2.95 1.80 -10.42
C LEU A 45 3.72 0.60 -11.01
N LYS A 46 3.25 -0.63 -10.76
CA LYS A 46 3.80 -1.85 -11.36
C LYS A 46 3.72 -1.79 -12.90
N ASN A 47 2.57 -1.44 -13.43
CA ASN A 47 2.34 -1.43 -14.88
C ASN A 47 3.07 -0.26 -15.58
N SER A 48 3.12 0.91 -14.93
CA SER A 48 3.73 2.11 -15.51
C SER A 48 5.24 2.15 -15.39
N PHE A 49 5.80 1.67 -14.26
CA PHE A 49 7.23 1.75 -13.94
C PHE A 49 7.92 0.40 -13.83
N ALA A 50 7.20 -0.70 -14.04
CA ALA A 50 7.71 -2.06 -13.87
C ALA A 50 8.33 -2.31 -12.47
N MET A 51 7.78 -1.66 -11.43
CA MET A 51 8.17 -1.87 -10.05
C MET A 51 7.62 -3.21 -9.53
N GLU A 52 8.38 -3.87 -8.68
CA GLU A 52 7.87 -5.01 -7.92
C GLU A 52 6.85 -4.51 -6.89
N VAL A 53 5.73 -5.22 -6.73
CA VAL A 53 4.69 -4.91 -5.75
C VAL A 53 4.67 -5.98 -4.67
N ILE A 54 4.65 -5.52 -3.43
CA ILE A 54 4.55 -6.33 -2.20
C ILE A 54 3.20 -6.01 -1.55
N GLU A 55 2.20 -6.81 -1.82
CA GLU A 55 0.91 -6.78 -1.10
C GLU A 55 1.07 -7.57 0.21
N MET A 56 1.28 -6.87 1.33
CA MET A 56 1.66 -7.49 2.60
C MET A 56 0.65 -8.52 3.08
N ASP A 57 -0.64 -8.18 3.03
CA ASP A 57 -1.72 -9.07 3.49
C ASP A 57 -1.74 -10.38 2.67
N GLN A 58 -1.54 -10.27 1.35
CA GLN A 58 -1.50 -11.43 0.45
C GLN A 58 -0.30 -12.32 0.76
N ILE A 59 0.90 -11.75 0.86
CA ILE A 59 2.13 -12.52 1.14
C ILE A 59 2.02 -13.24 2.50
N ILE A 60 1.48 -12.57 3.52
CA ILE A 60 1.29 -13.19 4.83
C ILE A 60 0.31 -14.36 4.72
N ALA A 61 -0.84 -14.18 4.07
CA ALA A 61 -1.82 -15.24 3.89
C ALA A 61 -1.26 -16.45 3.10
N GLU A 62 -0.48 -16.19 2.05
CA GLU A 62 0.19 -17.22 1.25
C GLU A 62 1.22 -18.01 2.07
N ARG A 63 2.03 -17.32 2.88
CA ARG A 63 3.07 -17.96 3.73
C ARG A 63 2.47 -18.81 4.85
N GLU A 64 1.39 -18.34 5.46
CA GLU A 64 0.69 -19.08 6.52
C GLU A 64 -0.24 -20.17 5.97
N GLY A 65 -0.55 -20.16 4.67
CA GLY A 65 -1.44 -21.13 4.03
C GLY A 65 -2.88 -20.99 4.49
N MET A 66 -3.30 -19.84 4.98
CA MET A 66 -4.64 -19.56 5.51
C MET A 66 -5.04 -18.09 5.28
N THR A 67 -6.34 -17.81 5.39
CA THR A 67 -6.84 -16.43 5.25
C THR A 67 -6.44 -15.58 6.45
N ILE A 68 -6.41 -14.26 6.26
CA ILE A 68 -6.14 -13.31 7.36
C ILE A 68 -7.15 -13.50 8.50
N SER A 69 -8.43 -13.76 8.19
CA SER A 69 -9.47 -14.02 9.19
C SER A 69 -9.16 -15.27 10.02
N ASP A 70 -8.72 -16.35 9.37
CA ASP A 70 -8.35 -17.60 10.05
C ASP A 70 -7.11 -17.40 10.93
N ILE A 71 -6.12 -16.60 10.47
CA ILE A 71 -4.95 -16.26 11.29
C ILE A 71 -5.38 -15.53 12.57
N PHE A 72 -6.31 -14.56 12.47
CA PHE A 72 -6.83 -13.85 13.63
C PHE A 72 -7.59 -14.77 14.58
N GLU A 73 -8.40 -15.69 14.04
CA GLU A 73 -9.20 -16.63 14.84
C GLU A 73 -8.32 -17.66 15.57
N VAL A 74 -7.33 -18.23 14.87
CA VAL A 74 -6.49 -19.32 15.39
C VAL A 74 -5.37 -18.81 16.28
N TYR A 75 -4.67 -17.75 15.85
CA TYR A 75 -3.44 -17.27 16.49
C TYR A 75 -3.58 -15.90 17.15
N GLY A 76 -4.67 -15.19 16.89
CA GLY A 76 -4.94 -13.86 17.43
C GLY A 76 -4.25 -12.70 16.69
N GLU A 77 -4.73 -11.49 16.97
CA GLU A 77 -4.24 -10.28 16.29
C GLU A 77 -2.73 -10.06 16.51
N GLN A 78 -2.22 -10.32 17.71
CA GLN A 78 -0.81 -10.08 18.03
C GLN A 78 0.15 -10.90 17.16
N TYR A 79 -0.22 -12.14 16.84
CA TYR A 79 0.55 -13.00 15.94
C TYR A 79 0.62 -12.38 14.53
N PHE A 80 -0.54 -12.00 13.98
CA PHE A 80 -0.60 -11.35 12.67
C PHE A 80 0.25 -10.07 12.63
N ARG A 81 0.16 -9.21 13.67
CA ARG A 81 0.97 -8.00 13.76
C ARG A 81 2.48 -8.29 13.80
N ASN A 82 2.90 -9.41 14.35
CA ASN A 82 4.30 -9.82 14.33
C ASN A 82 4.72 -10.26 12.92
N LEU A 83 3.85 -10.92 12.16
CA LEU A 83 4.10 -11.25 10.76
C LEU A 83 4.25 -10.00 9.89
N GLU A 84 3.41 -8.99 10.09
CA GLU A 84 3.57 -7.68 9.42
C GLU A 84 4.93 -7.05 9.73
N THR A 85 5.34 -7.02 11.00
CA THR A 85 6.64 -6.47 11.42
C THR A 85 7.80 -7.22 10.78
N ASN A 86 7.78 -8.56 10.82
CA ASN A 86 8.83 -9.40 10.23
C ASN A 86 8.95 -9.18 8.71
N LEU A 87 7.82 -9.07 8.01
CA LEU A 87 7.82 -8.81 6.58
C LEU A 87 8.41 -7.42 6.26
N LEU A 88 8.10 -6.38 7.04
CA LEU A 88 8.72 -5.06 6.87
C LEU A 88 10.23 -5.10 7.09
N ILE A 89 10.71 -5.85 8.08
CA ILE A 89 12.15 -6.03 8.32
C ILE A 89 12.81 -6.73 7.12
N GLU A 90 12.17 -7.76 6.57
CA GLU A 90 12.66 -8.45 5.36
C GLU A 90 12.77 -7.49 4.16
N MET A 91 11.81 -6.58 4.03
CA MET A 91 11.79 -5.60 2.94
C MET A 91 12.93 -4.57 3.01
N GLN A 92 13.67 -4.47 4.11
CA GLN A 92 14.87 -3.62 4.20
C GLN A 92 15.98 -4.02 3.22
N SER A 93 15.99 -5.28 2.77
CA SER A 93 16.93 -5.77 1.76
C SER A 93 16.58 -5.35 0.33
N LYS A 94 15.36 -4.83 0.10
CA LYS A 94 14.85 -4.43 -1.21
C LYS A 94 14.89 -2.90 -1.38
N THR A 95 15.04 -2.49 -2.62
CA THR A 95 14.94 -1.09 -3.06
C THR A 95 14.10 -0.99 -4.33
N ASN A 96 13.46 0.14 -4.55
CA ASN A 96 12.64 0.37 -5.73
C ASN A 96 11.45 -0.60 -5.86
N VAL A 97 10.83 -0.93 -4.72
CA VAL A 97 9.60 -1.71 -4.67
C VAL A 97 8.45 -0.89 -4.10
N VAL A 98 7.23 -1.25 -4.45
CA VAL A 98 6.00 -0.70 -3.84
C VAL A 98 5.55 -1.68 -2.76
N ILE A 99 5.43 -1.21 -1.51
CA ILE A 99 4.94 -1.99 -0.38
C ILE A 99 3.54 -1.49 -0.03
N SER A 100 2.52 -2.29 -0.31
CA SER A 100 1.13 -2.01 0.05
C SER A 100 0.84 -2.63 1.40
N CYS A 101 0.70 -1.79 2.42
CA CYS A 101 0.53 -2.22 3.82
C CYS A 101 -0.94 -2.51 4.16
N GLY A 102 -1.17 -3.45 5.05
CA GLY A 102 -2.45 -3.64 5.71
C GLY A 102 -2.88 -2.38 6.47
N GLY A 103 -4.21 -2.15 6.59
CA GLY A 103 -4.72 -0.94 7.25
C GLY A 103 -4.36 -0.80 8.74
N GLY A 104 -3.93 -1.87 9.40
CA GLY A 104 -3.47 -1.86 10.79
C GLY A 104 -1.96 -1.72 10.96
N THR A 105 -1.18 -1.90 9.91
CA THR A 105 0.28 -1.95 9.96
C THR A 105 0.90 -0.68 10.58
N PRO A 106 0.46 0.56 10.26
CA PRO A 106 1.01 1.78 10.85
C PRO A 106 0.59 2.04 12.31
N MET A 107 -0.28 1.21 12.87
CA MET A 107 -0.72 1.37 14.27
C MET A 107 0.38 1.03 15.28
N ARG A 108 1.44 0.34 14.86
CA ARG A 108 2.64 0.04 15.65
C ARG A 108 3.79 0.97 15.28
N GLU A 109 4.36 1.65 16.25
CA GLU A 109 5.50 2.55 16.06
C GLU A 109 6.74 1.84 15.49
N CYS A 110 7.01 0.59 15.91
CA CYS A 110 8.11 -0.19 15.36
C CYS A 110 7.95 -0.41 13.84
N ASN A 111 6.73 -0.61 13.35
CA ASN A 111 6.47 -0.74 11.91
C ASN A 111 6.75 0.56 11.17
N VAL A 112 6.36 1.70 11.75
CA VAL A 112 6.63 3.02 11.16
C VAL A 112 8.14 3.26 11.04
N VAL A 113 8.91 2.89 12.07
CA VAL A 113 10.39 2.94 12.01
C VAL A 113 10.93 2.09 10.88
N GLU A 114 10.44 0.85 10.73
CA GLU A 114 10.88 -0.03 9.65
C GLU A 114 10.51 0.50 8.26
N MET A 115 9.30 1.04 8.09
CA MET A 115 8.85 1.66 6.83
C MET A 115 9.77 2.81 6.39
N LYS A 116 10.21 3.65 7.33
CA LYS A 116 10.99 4.86 7.05
C LYS A 116 12.49 4.61 6.84
N LYS A 117 13.03 3.45 7.23
CA LYS A 117 14.47 3.14 7.06
C LYS A 117 14.92 3.20 5.59
N ASN A 118 14.14 2.64 4.70
CA ASN A 118 14.44 2.54 3.27
C ASN A 118 13.22 2.87 2.39
N GLY A 119 12.27 3.62 2.91
CA GLY A 119 11.03 3.95 2.21
C GLY A 119 10.58 5.38 2.41
N ARG A 120 9.70 5.82 1.51
CA ARG A 120 8.87 7.01 1.66
C ARG A 120 7.44 6.55 1.91
N VAL A 121 6.86 6.99 3.00
CA VAL A 121 5.53 6.56 3.45
C VAL A 121 4.47 7.49 2.87
N VAL A 122 3.61 6.95 2.03
CA VAL A 122 2.53 7.67 1.36
C VAL A 122 1.19 7.23 1.93
N LEU A 123 0.50 8.14 2.59
CA LEU A 123 -0.86 7.93 3.08
C LEU A 123 -1.86 8.26 1.98
N LEU A 124 -2.63 7.27 1.57
CA LEU A 124 -3.81 7.47 0.73
C LEU A 124 -5.05 7.65 1.61
N THR A 125 -5.79 8.74 1.39
CA THR A 125 -7.02 9.05 2.11
C THR A 125 -8.22 9.13 1.17
N ALA A 126 -9.40 8.86 1.71
CA ALA A 126 -10.68 9.08 1.04
C ALA A 126 -11.76 9.39 2.09
N LYS A 127 -12.86 9.99 1.66
CA LYS A 127 -14.01 10.26 2.55
C LYS A 127 -14.69 8.96 3.00
N PRO A 128 -15.31 8.94 4.19
CA PRO A 128 -16.00 7.74 4.68
C PRO A 128 -17.07 7.20 3.72
N GLU A 129 -17.77 8.09 3.01
CA GLU A 129 -18.76 7.72 1.98
C GLU A 129 -18.11 6.99 0.81
N THR A 130 -16.98 7.48 0.33
CA THR A 130 -16.20 6.86 -0.74
C THR A 130 -15.64 5.52 -0.32
N ILE A 131 -15.14 5.42 0.93
CA ILE A 131 -14.69 4.15 1.50
C ILE A 131 -15.83 3.14 1.52
N LEU A 132 -17.02 3.53 2.05
CA LEU A 132 -18.18 2.65 2.11
C LEU A 132 -18.55 2.13 0.72
N ASP A 133 -18.63 3.03 -0.28
CA ASP A 133 -19.00 2.65 -1.64
C ASP A 133 -18.01 1.61 -2.23
N ARG A 134 -16.71 1.79 -1.99
CA ARG A 134 -15.66 0.88 -2.48
C ARG A 134 -15.61 -0.48 -1.77
N VAL A 135 -16.10 -0.58 -0.51
CA VAL A 135 -15.99 -1.81 0.30
C VAL A 135 -17.34 -2.49 0.59
N LYS A 136 -18.45 -1.92 0.13
CA LYS A 136 -19.81 -2.45 0.42
C LYS A 136 -20.00 -3.90 0.01
N ASP A 137 -19.42 -4.29 -1.13
CA ASP A 137 -19.54 -5.64 -1.70
C ASP A 137 -18.38 -6.59 -1.30
N SER A 138 -17.43 -6.12 -0.47
CA SER A 138 -16.31 -6.92 0.02
C SER A 138 -16.70 -7.67 1.29
N HIS A 139 -16.43 -8.99 1.36
CA HIS A 139 -16.72 -9.85 2.51
C HIS A 139 -15.45 -10.28 3.28
N ASP A 140 -14.30 -9.83 2.87
CA ASP A 140 -12.98 -10.15 3.42
C ASP A 140 -12.45 -9.09 4.40
N ARG A 141 -13.35 -8.32 5.03
CA ARG A 141 -13.02 -7.18 5.90
C ARG A 141 -13.57 -7.35 7.32
N PRO A 142 -12.95 -8.17 8.20
CA PRO A 142 -13.48 -8.50 9.52
C PRO A 142 -13.90 -7.28 10.36
N LEU A 143 -13.13 -6.19 10.28
CA LEU A 143 -13.36 -4.99 11.09
C LEU A 143 -14.64 -4.22 10.78
N ILE A 144 -15.17 -4.35 9.56
CA ILE A 144 -16.38 -3.63 9.13
C ILE A 144 -17.50 -4.56 8.68
N GLU A 145 -17.28 -5.86 8.62
CA GLU A 145 -18.24 -6.85 8.06
C GLU A 145 -19.63 -6.73 8.70
N ASN A 146 -19.69 -6.54 10.01
CA ASN A 146 -20.93 -6.46 10.75
C ASN A 146 -21.51 -5.04 10.85
N ASN A 147 -20.81 -4.01 10.34
CA ASN A 147 -21.29 -2.62 10.44
C ASN A 147 -20.73 -1.74 9.30
N LYS A 148 -21.24 -1.96 8.09
CA LYS A 148 -20.91 -1.14 6.91
C LYS A 148 -21.77 0.12 6.85
N THR A 149 -21.48 1.09 7.72
CA THR A 149 -22.16 2.39 7.73
C THR A 149 -21.16 3.55 7.72
N VAL A 150 -21.54 4.67 7.11
CA VAL A 150 -20.68 5.88 7.08
C VAL A 150 -20.27 6.34 8.48
N PRO A 151 -21.16 6.44 9.49
CA PRO A 151 -20.74 6.88 10.82
C PRO A 151 -19.73 5.93 11.48
N PHE A 152 -19.88 4.61 11.31
CA PHE A 152 -18.95 3.64 11.88
C PHE A 152 -17.57 3.72 11.20
N ILE A 153 -17.55 3.84 9.87
CA ILE A 153 -16.30 4.02 9.12
C ILE A 153 -15.61 5.31 9.53
N ALA A 154 -16.36 6.42 9.63
CA ALA A 154 -15.82 7.71 10.06
C ALA A 154 -15.19 7.65 11.46
N ASP A 155 -15.86 7.03 12.43
CA ASP A 155 -15.34 6.85 13.79
C ASP A 155 -14.06 6.00 13.80
N LEU A 156 -14.02 4.90 13.02
CA LEU A 156 -12.83 4.06 12.93
C LEU A 156 -11.66 4.75 12.22
N MET A 157 -11.93 5.56 11.20
CA MET A 157 -10.93 6.39 10.54
C MET A 157 -10.36 7.45 11.46
N GLU A 158 -11.24 8.13 12.22
CA GLU A 158 -10.85 9.17 13.17
C GLU A 158 -9.93 8.63 14.28
N LYS A 159 -10.25 7.45 14.83
CA LYS A 159 -9.41 6.76 15.84
C LYS A 159 -8.00 6.42 15.34
N ARG A 160 -7.81 6.32 14.03
CA ARG A 160 -6.53 5.96 13.41
C ARG A 160 -5.82 7.15 12.76
N ARG A 161 -6.50 8.27 12.60
CA ARG A 161 -6.02 9.42 11.84
C ARG A 161 -4.64 9.88 12.29
N GLU A 162 -4.48 10.19 13.58
CA GLU A 162 -3.22 10.68 14.13
C GLU A 162 -2.04 9.76 13.83
N LYS A 163 -2.24 8.44 13.96
CA LYS A 163 -1.18 7.46 13.67
C LYS A 163 -0.84 7.38 12.19
N TYR A 164 -1.84 7.47 11.32
CA TYR A 164 -1.59 7.51 9.88
C TYR A 164 -0.84 8.77 9.48
N GLU A 165 -1.27 9.94 9.96
CA GLU A 165 -0.64 11.23 9.63
C GLU A 165 0.79 11.31 10.17
N THR A 166 1.04 10.84 11.38
CA THR A 166 2.38 10.77 11.98
C THR A 166 3.31 9.81 11.22
N ALA A 167 2.78 8.72 10.70
CA ALA A 167 3.55 7.76 9.92
C ALA A 167 3.90 8.29 8.51
N ALA A 168 3.05 9.13 7.94
CA ALA A 168 3.16 9.56 6.55
C ALA A 168 4.25 10.62 6.34
N ASP A 169 4.97 10.50 5.23
CA ASP A 169 5.81 11.56 4.68
C ASP A 169 5.00 12.41 3.67
N ILE A 170 4.02 11.80 3.01
CA ILE A 170 3.13 12.45 2.03
C ILE A 170 1.70 11.96 2.28
N ILE A 171 0.73 12.88 2.14
CA ILE A 171 -0.71 12.56 2.22
C ILE A 171 -1.36 12.91 0.88
N ILE A 172 -2.08 11.96 0.27
CA ILE A 172 -2.78 12.13 -1.00
C ILE A 172 -4.25 11.76 -0.84
N GLU A 173 -5.12 12.70 -1.17
CA GLU A 173 -6.56 12.47 -1.24
C GLU A 173 -6.90 11.79 -2.57
N THR A 174 -7.69 10.71 -2.51
CA THR A 174 -8.09 9.93 -3.71
C THR A 174 -9.49 10.23 -4.19
N ASP A 175 -10.27 11.05 -3.46
CA ASP A 175 -11.63 11.41 -3.87
C ASP A 175 -11.63 12.21 -5.16
N GLY A 176 -12.48 11.80 -6.11
CA GLY A 176 -12.68 12.50 -7.37
C GLY A 176 -11.50 12.47 -8.33
N LYS A 177 -10.47 11.67 -8.05
CA LYS A 177 -9.29 11.49 -8.91
C LYS A 177 -9.29 10.08 -9.51
N ASP A 178 -8.81 9.97 -10.74
CA ASP A 178 -8.45 8.70 -11.35
C ASP A 178 -7.04 8.25 -10.92
N GLU A 179 -6.67 7.03 -11.28
CA GLU A 179 -5.38 6.43 -10.89
C GLU A 179 -4.19 7.21 -11.45
N LEU A 180 -4.32 7.75 -12.67
CA LEU A 180 -3.26 8.54 -13.29
C LEU A 180 -3.02 9.84 -12.51
N GLN A 181 -4.08 10.57 -12.18
CA GLN A 181 -4.00 11.82 -11.40
C GLN A 181 -3.38 11.60 -10.02
N ILE A 182 -3.76 10.51 -9.34
CA ILE A 182 -3.19 10.14 -8.04
C ILE A 182 -1.70 9.82 -8.17
N CYS A 183 -1.32 9.04 -9.18
CA CYS A 183 0.09 8.68 -9.39
C CYS A 183 0.94 9.88 -9.84
N GLU A 184 0.42 10.78 -10.67
CA GLU A 184 1.13 12.01 -11.04
C GLU A 184 1.40 12.88 -9.81
N GLU A 185 0.40 13.06 -8.94
CA GLU A 185 0.57 13.79 -7.68
C GLU A 185 1.60 13.11 -6.77
N LEU A 186 1.53 11.77 -6.63
CA LEU A 186 2.46 10.98 -5.85
C LEU A 186 3.91 11.20 -6.32
N ILE A 187 4.15 11.05 -7.62
CA ILE A 187 5.49 11.20 -8.21
C ILE A 187 6.00 12.62 -8.04
N LEU A 188 5.13 13.62 -8.28
CA LEU A 188 5.50 15.03 -8.13
C LEU A 188 5.94 15.34 -6.70
N ARG A 189 5.17 14.91 -5.69
CA ARG A 189 5.48 15.15 -4.28
C ARG A 189 6.73 14.40 -3.80
N LEU A 190 6.92 13.14 -4.23
CA LEU A 190 8.13 12.39 -3.93
C LEU A 190 9.38 13.10 -4.48
N ARG A 191 9.32 13.60 -5.73
CA ARG A 191 10.43 14.35 -6.32
C ARG A 191 10.72 15.69 -5.63
N GLN A 192 9.68 16.36 -5.13
CA GLN A 192 9.86 17.59 -4.36
C GLN A 192 10.62 17.31 -3.05
N MET A 193 10.25 16.25 -2.32
CA MET A 193 10.95 15.82 -1.11
C MET A 193 12.42 15.46 -1.36
N ASP A 194 12.73 14.86 -2.50
CA ASP A 194 14.11 14.47 -2.83
C ASP A 194 14.97 15.65 -3.28
N SER A 195 14.37 16.82 -3.50
CA SER A 195 15.05 18.05 -3.94
C SER A 195 15.35 19.03 -2.79
N GLU A 196 14.77 18.78 -1.61
CA GLU A 196 15.00 19.52 -0.35
C GLU A 196 16.15 18.90 0.45
#